data_34170639e9874e995ff3bcadedcddaaf
#
_entry.id   34170639e9874e995ff3bcadedcddaaf
#
_cell.length_a   1.000
_cell.length_b   1.000
_cell.length_c   1.000
_cell.angle_alpha   90.00
_cell.angle_beta   90.00
_cell.angle_gamma   90.00
#
_symmetry.space_group_name_H-M   'P 1'
#
loop_
_entity.id
_entity.type
_entity.pdbx_description
1 polymer ?
#
loop_
_entity_poly.entity_id
_entity_poly.type
_entity_poly.pdbx_seq_one_letter_code
_entity_poly.pdbx_strand_id
1 'polypeptide(L)'
;SAPQQFKQPELNDLVHDLGLSKKAAELLASRLQEKNHLDPSAKVSYFRKRDQMFVDFFSEDNRFVYCNNIAGLLSQLGITLYTPTGWRLFLDSSKHSLKCVLLHNGNVHGAVPVGHSVHLREEHNDIKMVIDLLRYHEHNWIICVDLKMVNFLLGQQHGFTKFPCYLCMWDSRARDKHWTQMEWPIRETLEAGMPNILHDPIVSRDKIIFPPLHIKLDLMKQFVKALSSDGECFSTSFLLFLRCLSRRSKQVCS
;
A
#
# COMPACT_ATOMS: atom_id res chain seq x y z
N SER A 1 -33.39 -9.72 -36.12
CA SER A 1 -31.99 -10.12 -35.88
C SER A 1 -31.90 -10.85 -34.53
N ALA A 2 -31.22 -11.99 -34.51
CA ALA A 2 -30.97 -12.70 -33.24
C ALA A 2 -30.22 -11.78 -32.27
N PRO A 3 -30.52 -11.82 -30.97
CA PRO A 3 -29.81 -11.02 -29.99
C PRO A 3 -28.31 -11.41 -29.97
N GLN A 4 -27.45 -10.42 -29.96
CA GLN A 4 -26.02 -10.63 -29.89
C GLN A 4 -25.65 -11.21 -28.50
N GLN A 5 -24.95 -12.34 -28.50
CA GLN A 5 -24.52 -13.01 -27.27
C GLN A 5 -23.20 -12.41 -26.79
N PHE A 6 -23.04 -12.30 -25.45
CA PHE A 6 -21.80 -11.83 -24.82
C PHE A 6 -20.70 -12.87 -24.99
N LYS A 7 -19.59 -12.48 -25.58
CA LYS A 7 -18.33 -13.25 -25.54
C LYS A 7 -17.61 -13.09 -24.20
N GLN A 8 -16.65 -13.97 -23.89
CA GLN A 8 -15.91 -13.90 -22.62
C GLN A 8 -15.26 -12.54 -22.34
N PRO A 9 -14.58 -11.86 -23.31
CA PRO A 9 -14.03 -10.52 -23.06
C PRO A 9 -15.11 -9.50 -22.68
N GLU A 10 -16.20 -9.44 -23.42
CA GLU A 10 -17.31 -8.50 -23.19
C GLU A 10 -17.97 -8.72 -21.81
N LEU A 11 -18.10 -10.00 -21.40
CA LEU A 11 -18.58 -10.33 -20.05
C LEU A 11 -17.59 -9.89 -18.97
N ASN A 12 -16.28 -10.03 -19.23
CA ASN A 12 -15.24 -9.60 -18.29
C ASN A 12 -15.26 -8.08 -18.11
N ASP A 13 -15.40 -7.33 -19.20
CA ASP A 13 -15.50 -5.86 -19.19
C ASP A 13 -16.75 -5.43 -18.40
N LEU A 14 -17.91 -6.04 -18.66
CA LEU A 14 -19.13 -5.76 -17.92
C LEU A 14 -18.98 -6.03 -16.41
N VAL A 15 -18.36 -7.14 -16.04
CA VAL A 15 -18.08 -7.50 -14.63
C VAL A 15 -17.14 -6.47 -13.97
N HIS A 16 -16.14 -6.00 -14.71
CA HIS A 16 -15.20 -4.98 -14.25
C HIS A 16 -15.91 -3.63 -14.06
N ASP A 17 -16.66 -3.17 -15.05
CA ASP A 17 -17.37 -1.88 -15.02
C ASP A 17 -18.40 -1.81 -13.88
N LEU A 18 -19.05 -2.93 -13.58
CA LEU A 18 -19.97 -3.05 -12.46
C LEU A 18 -19.30 -3.30 -11.10
N GLY A 19 -17.98 -3.52 -11.08
CA GLY A 19 -17.22 -3.81 -9.85
C GLY A 19 -17.71 -5.06 -9.12
N LEU A 20 -18.13 -6.10 -9.84
CA LEU A 20 -18.75 -7.28 -9.24
C LEU A 20 -17.75 -8.17 -8.51
N SER A 21 -18.17 -8.69 -7.34
CA SER A 21 -17.43 -9.76 -6.66
C SER A 21 -17.44 -11.04 -7.50
N LYS A 22 -16.49 -11.99 -7.23
CA LYS A 22 -16.43 -13.29 -7.94
C LYS A 22 -17.78 -14.03 -7.94
N LYS A 23 -18.47 -14.07 -6.78
CA LYS A 23 -19.79 -14.70 -6.63
C LYS A 23 -20.86 -14.01 -7.46
N ALA A 24 -20.86 -12.67 -7.45
CA ALA A 24 -21.82 -11.89 -8.23
C ALA A 24 -21.56 -12.02 -9.75
N ALA A 25 -20.31 -12.06 -10.17
CA ALA A 25 -19.91 -12.28 -11.55
C ALA A 25 -20.33 -13.68 -12.06
N GLU A 26 -20.16 -14.73 -11.26
CA GLU A 26 -20.64 -16.08 -11.58
C GLU A 26 -22.17 -16.12 -11.69
N LEU A 27 -22.87 -15.47 -10.77
CA LEU A 27 -24.33 -15.38 -10.80
C LEU A 27 -24.81 -14.66 -12.05
N LEU A 28 -24.19 -13.53 -12.41
CA LEU A 28 -24.49 -12.81 -13.65
C LEU A 28 -24.28 -13.71 -14.87
N ALA A 29 -23.10 -14.36 -14.98
CA ALA A 29 -22.79 -15.26 -16.07
C ALA A 29 -23.80 -16.42 -16.18
N SER A 30 -24.20 -17.03 -15.05
CA SER A 30 -25.24 -18.09 -15.02
C SER A 30 -26.57 -17.57 -15.54
N ARG A 31 -27.00 -16.39 -15.12
CA ARG A 31 -28.27 -15.79 -15.58
C ARG A 31 -28.27 -15.44 -17.07
N LEU A 32 -27.14 -14.91 -17.57
CA LEU A 32 -26.99 -14.65 -19.02
C LEU A 32 -27.01 -15.96 -19.81
N GLN A 33 -26.39 -17.02 -19.31
CA GLN A 33 -26.42 -18.35 -19.93
C GLN A 33 -27.85 -18.94 -19.95
N GLU A 34 -28.58 -18.90 -18.84
CA GLU A 34 -29.96 -19.34 -18.73
C GLU A 34 -30.89 -18.64 -19.76
N LYS A 35 -30.58 -17.40 -20.08
CA LYS A 35 -31.35 -16.58 -21.04
C LYS A 35 -30.81 -16.63 -22.48
N ASN A 36 -29.83 -17.48 -22.77
CA ASN A 36 -29.16 -17.59 -24.07
C ASN A 36 -28.49 -16.28 -24.54
N HIS A 37 -28.07 -15.42 -23.59
CA HIS A 37 -27.33 -14.20 -23.88
C HIS A 37 -25.81 -14.37 -23.77
N LEU A 38 -25.32 -15.54 -23.42
CA LEU A 38 -23.92 -15.87 -23.34
C LEU A 38 -23.49 -16.76 -24.50
N ASP A 39 -22.35 -16.41 -25.13
CA ASP A 39 -21.76 -17.23 -26.20
C ASP A 39 -21.42 -18.64 -25.66
N PRO A 40 -21.65 -19.73 -26.40
CA PRO A 40 -21.36 -21.09 -25.97
C PRO A 40 -19.88 -21.33 -25.58
N SER A 41 -18.94 -20.55 -26.10
CA SER A 41 -17.52 -20.62 -25.75
C SER A 41 -17.18 -19.94 -24.42
N ALA A 42 -18.06 -19.07 -23.92
CA ALA A 42 -17.85 -18.36 -22.65
C ALA A 42 -18.12 -19.28 -21.45
N LYS A 43 -17.28 -19.17 -20.43
CA LYS A 43 -17.31 -20.05 -19.25
C LYS A 43 -17.85 -19.32 -18.03
N VAL A 44 -18.97 -19.75 -17.48
CA VAL A 44 -19.53 -19.25 -16.21
C VAL A 44 -18.50 -19.37 -15.07
N SER A 45 -17.74 -20.44 -15.03
CA SER A 45 -16.71 -20.69 -14.00
C SER A 45 -15.40 -19.94 -14.24
N TYR A 46 -15.32 -19.06 -15.27
CA TYR A 46 -14.12 -18.28 -15.59
C TYR A 46 -13.60 -17.53 -14.35
N PHE A 47 -14.50 -16.86 -13.63
CA PHE A 47 -14.17 -16.05 -12.47
C PHE A 47 -13.66 -16.85 -11.26
N ARG A 48 -13.92 -18.17 -11.19
CA ARG A 48 -13.31 -19.07 -10.19
C ARG A 48 -11.85 -19.32 -10.46
N LYS A 49 -11.50 -19.51 -11.72
CA LYS A 49 -10.21 -20.04 -12.14
C LYS A 49 -9.27 -18.99 -12.71
N ARG A 50 -9.76 -17.75 -12.93
CA ARG A 50 -8.97 -16.69 -13.57
C ARG A 50 -7.63 -16.43 -12.89
N ASP A 51 -7.57 -16.60 -11.56
CA ASP A 51 -6.38 -16.30 -10.77
C ASP A 51 -5.49 -17.55 -10.57
N GLN A 52 -5.92 -18.75 -11.02
CA GLN A 52 -5.12 -19.99 -10.86
C GLN A 52 -3.76 -19.91 -11.54
N MET A 53 -3.67 -19.20 -12.67
CA MET A 53 -2.42 -19.01 -13.40
C MET A 53 -1.37 -18.21 -12.61
N PHE A 54 -1.76 -17.53 -11.55
CA PHE A 54 -0.86 -16.76 -10.70
C PHE A 54 -0.41 -17.50 -9.44
N VAL A 55 -1.05 -18.63 -9.09
CA VAL A 55 -0.80 -19.35 -7.83
C VAL A 55 0.66 -19.79 -7.71
N ASP A 56 1.26 -20.24 -8.81
CA ASP A 56 2.64 -20.74 -8.85
C ASP A 56 3.70 -19.65 -8.54
N PHE A 57 3.31 -18.37 -8.67
CA PHE A 57 4.17 -17.24 -8.32
C PHE A 57 4.12 -16.88 -6.84
N PHE A 58 3.26 -17.54 -6.03
CA PHE A 58 3.10 -17.24 -4.63
C PHE A 58 3.45 -18.43 -3.75
N SER A 59 4.07 -18.13 -2.64
CA SER A 59 4.38 -19.08 -1.56
C SER A 59 3.86 -18.54 -0.23
N GLU A 60 3.68 -19.41 0.74
CA GLU A 60 3.32 -19.04 2.10
C GLU A 60 4.42 -19.49 3.06
N ASP A 61 4.86 -18.57 3.90
CA ASP A 61 5.73 -18.85 5.04
C ASP A 61 5.31 -18.00 6.24
N ASN A 62 5.28 -18.58 7.43
CA ASN A 62 4.92 -17.92 8.68
C ASN A 62 3.61 -17.09 8.60
N ARG A 63 2.59 -17.60 7.91
CA ARG A 63 1.30 -16.93 7.68
C ARG A 63 1.41 -15.65 6.83
N PHE A 64 2.48 -15.50 6.09
CA PHE A 64 2.66 -14.48 5.10
C PHE A 64 2.69 -15.11 3.71
N VAL A 65 1.72 -14.73 2.88
CA VAL A 65 1.70 -15.10 1.46
C VAL A 65 2.49 -14.07 0.67
N TYR A 66 3.48 -14.50 -0.09
CA TYR A 66 4.38 -13.61 -0.83
C TYR A 66 4.69 -14.11 -2.22
N CYS A 67 5.01 -13.19 -3.11
CA CYS A 67 5.45 -13.51 -4.47
C CYS A 67 6.91 -13.99 -4.44
N ASN A 68 7.11 -15.24 -4.86
CA ASN A 68 8.43 -15.89 -4.92
C ASN A 68 9.19 -15.57 -6.23
N ASN A 69 8.48 -15.10 -7.27
CA ASN A 69 9.05 -14.75 -8.58
C ASN A 69 8.36 -13.53 -9.17
N ILE A 70 8.84 -12.35 -8.79
CA ILE A 70 8.26 -11.07 -9.20
C ILE A 70 8.38 -10.83 -10.70
N ALA A 71 9.53 -11.13 -11.31
CA ALA A 71 9.73 -10.95 -12.74
C ALA A 71 8.79 -11.85 -13.56
N GLY A 72 8.62 -13.10 -13.14
CA GLY A 72 7.67 -14.03 -13.76
C GLY A 72 6.22 -13.57 -13.62
N LEU A 73 5.81 -13.11 -12.43
CA LEU A 73 4.47 -12.56 -12.20
C LEU A 73 4.19 -11.37 -13.10
N LEU A 74 5.12 -10.40 -13.19
CA LEU A 74 4.97 -9.23 -14.03
C LEU A 74 4.93 -9.59 -15.52
N SER A 75 5.76 -10.54 -15.97
CA SER A 75 5.71 -11.05 -17.34
C SER A 75 4.35 -11.68 -17.66
N GLN A 76 3.78 -12.46 -16.73
CA GLN A 76 2.45 -13.07 -16.87
C GLN A 76 1.34 -12.02 -16.94
N LEU A 77 1.53 -10.86 -16.31
CA LEU A 77 0.63 -9.70 -16.39
C LEU A 77 0.85 -8.84 -17.66
N GLY A 78 1.69 -9.29 -18.60
CA GLY A 78 1.99 -8.57 -19.85
C GLY A 78 3.08 -7.50 -19.72
N ILE A 79 3.78 -7.42 -18.59
CA ILE A 79 4.87 -6.48 -18.35
C ILE A 79 6.20 -7.19 -18.65
N THR A 80 6.60 -7.16 -19.91
CA THR A 80 7.73 -7.95 -20.41
C THR A 80 9.11 -7.41 -20.01
N LEU A 81 9.20 -6.12 -19.70
CA LEU A 81 10.45 -5.48 -19.26
C LEU A 81 10.35 -5.03 -17.81
N TYR A 82 10.79 -5.88 -16.91
CA TYR A 82 10.89 -5.53 -15.50
C TYR A 82 12.25 -4.93 -15.18
N THR A 83 12.25 -3.68 -14.72
CA THR A 83 13.42 -3.01 -14.14
C THR A 83 13.09 -2.57 -12.72
N PRO A 84 13.83 -3.00 -11.69
CA PRO A 84 13.51 -2.64 -10.30
C PRO A 84 13.37 -1.14 -10.05
N THR A 85 14.18 -0.31 -10.73
CA THR A 85 14.15 1.15 -10.61
C THR A 85 12.86 1.79 -11.13
N GLY A 86 12.11 1.09 -11.98
CA GLY A 86 10.79 1.52 -12.47
C GLY A 86 9.66 1.31 -11.46
N TRP A 87 9.94 0.65 -10.33
CA TRP A 87 8.95 0.27 -9.35
C TRP A 87 9.32 0.73 -7.94
N ARG A 88 8.33 0.85 -7.09
CA ARG A 88 8.48 1.11 -5.67
C ARG A 88 7.61 0.13 -4.88
N LEU A 89 8.10 -0.28 -3.73
CA LEU A 89 7.39 -1.14 -2.81
C LEU A 89 6.55 -0.28 -1.86
N PHE A 90 5.27 -0.49 -1.86
CA PHE A 90 4.35 0.11 -0.90
C PHE A 90 4.00 -0.91 0.18
N LEU A 91 4.25 -0.57 1.45
CA LEU A 91 3.87 -1.36 2.60
C LEU A 91 2.76 -0.64 3.34
N ASP A 92 1.61 -1.27 3.45
CA ASP A 92 0.46 -0.78 4.21
C ASP A 92 0.15 -1.77 5.33
N SER A 93 0.26 -1.30 6.55
CA SER A 93 -0.04 -2.09 7.73
C SER A 93 -1.25 -1.54 8.47
N SER A 94 -2.06 -2.43 8.97
CA SER A 94 -3.16 -2.14 9.86
C SER A 94 -3.10 -3.08 11.07
N LYS A 95 -3.95 -2.85 12.05
CA LYS A 95 -4.04 -3.77 13.22
C LYS A 95 -4.32 -5.23 12.84
N HIS A 96 -4.81 -5.47 11.64
CA HIS A 96 -5.33 -6.79 11.22
C HIS A 96 -4.75 -7.28 9.90
N SER A 97 -3.90 -6.53 9.23
CA SER A 97 -3.32 -6.97 7.96
C SER A 97 -2.07 -6.18 7.58
N LEU A 98 -1.14 -6.85 6.93
CA LEU A 98 0.01 -6.27 6.25
C LEU A 98 -0.15 -6.55 4.75
N LYS A 99 0.01 -5.53 3.94
CA LYS A 99 -0.06 -5.61 2.48
C LYS A 99 1.22 -5.06 1.87
N CYS A 100 1.76 -5.79 0.90
CA CYS A 100 2.92 -5.40 0.12
C CYS A 100 2.50 -5.28 -1.33
N VAL A 101 2.68 -4.12 -1.93
CA VAL A 101 2.21 -3.81 -3.28
C VAL A 101 3.32 -3.12 -4.06
N LEU A 102 3.58 -3.58 -5.28
CA LEU A 102 4.44 -2.88 -6.21
C LEU A 102 3.65 -1.84 -6.99
N LEU A 103 4.15 -0.61 -6.99
CA LEU A 103 3.59 0.52 -7.72
C LEU A 103 4.58 0.96 -8.81
N HIS A 104 4.10 1.10 -10.04
CA HIS A 104 4.92 1.61 -11.13
C HIS A 104 5.15 3.13 -11.01
N ASN A 105 6.38 3.59 -11.16
CA ASN A 105 6.75 5.00 -10.96
C ASN A 105 6.06 5.97 -11.92
N GLY A 106 5.78 5.54 -13.15
CA GLY A 106 5.08 6.33 -14.16
C GLY A 106 3.57 6.13 -14.20
N ASN A 107 2.99 5.32 -13.28
CA ASN A 107 1.56 4.94 -13.27
C ASN A 107 1.06 4.35 -14.62
N VAL A 108 1.97 3.79 -15.44
CA VAL A 108 1.61 3.14 -16.71
C VAL A 108 0.95 1.79 -16.46
N HIS A 109 1.39 1.11 -15.40
CA HIS A 109 0.87 -0.18 -14.99
C HIS A 109 0.12 -0.06 -13.67
N GLY A 110 -0.89 -0.91 -13.50
CA GLY A 110 -1.65 -1.02 -12.27
C GLY A 110 -0.80 -1.48 -11.07
N ALA A 111 -1.36 -1.34 -9.90
CA ALA A 111 -0.73 -1.82 -8.66
C ALA A 111 -0.71 -3.35 -8.63
N VAL A 112 0.44 -3.96 -8.33
CA VAL A 112 0.63 -5.40 -8.29
C VAL A 112 0.84 -5.86 -6.84
N PRO A 113 -0.10 -6.60 -6.23
CA PRO A 113 0.08 -7.15 -4.90
C PRO A 113 1.16 -8.25 -4.94
N VAL A 114 2.14 -8.14 -4.04
CA VAL A 114 3.27 -9.08 -3.94
C VAL A 114 3.39 -9.73 -2.57
N GLY A 115 2.59 -9.30 -1.60
CA GLY A 115 2.58 -9.93 -0.28
C GLY A 115 1.35 -9.53 0.54
N HIS A 116 0.89 -10.46 1.38
CA HIS A 116 -0.24 -10.22 2.27
C HIS A 116 -0.21 -11.14 3.48
N SER A 117 -0.56 -10.60 4.64
CA SER A 117 -0.85 -11.37 5.86
C SER A 117 -1.99 -10.70 6.64
N VAL A 118 -2.79 -11.52 7.28
CA VAL A 118 -3.81 -11.09 8.27
C VAL A 118 -3.39 -11.44 9.71
N HIS A 119 -2.17 -11.93 9.91
CA HIS A 119 -1.71 -12.44 11.19
C HIS A 119 -0.43 -11.79 11.71
N LEU A 120 0.37 -11.20 10.81
CA LEU A 120 1.63 -10.57 11.19
C LEU A 120 1.36 -9.31 12.01
N ARG A 121 2.20 -9.11 13.01
CA ARG A 121 2.18 -7.93 13.85
C ARG A 121 3.05 -6.83 13.26
N GLU A 122 2.78 -5.62 13.66
CA GLU A 122 3.62 -4.48 13.34
C GLU A 122 4.83 -4.45 14.30
N GLU A 123 5.75 -5.38 14.11
CA GLU A 123 6.96 -5.53 14.91
C GLU A 123 8.19 -5.58 13.98
N HIS A 124 9.34 -5.13 14.48
CA HIS A 124 10.57 -5.05 13.68
C HIS A 124 10.95 -6.38 13.04
N ASN A 125 10.86 -7.48 13.80
CA ASN A 125 11.24 -8.82 13.32
C ASN A 125 10.29 -9.33 12.24
N ASP A 126 8.99 -9.10 12.38
CA ASP A 126 8.00 -9.49 11.37
C ASP A 126 8.22 -8.73 10.06
N ILE A 127 8.49 -7.42 10.14
CA ILE A 127 8.78 -6.61 8.96
C ILE A 127 10.10 -7.03 8.32
N LYS A 128 11.13 -7.35 9.11
CA LYS A 128 12.40 -7.88 8.60
C LYS A 128 12.17 -9.16 7.81
N MET A 129 11.44 -10.12 8.39
CA MET A 129 11.09 -11.37 7.70
C MET A 129 10.37 -11.12 6.37
N VAL A 130 9.40 -10.19 6.33
CA VAL A 130 8.67 -9.81 5.11
C VAL A 130 9.62 -9.26 4.04
N ILE A 131 10.51 -8.35 4.40
CA ILE A 131 11.51 -7.75 3.50
C ILE A 131 12.47 -8.82 2.95
N ASP A 132 12.88 -9.77 3.81
CA ASP A 132 13.77 -10.88 3.42
C ASP A 132 13.04 -11.86 2.47
N LEU A 133 11.80 -12.25 2.75
CA LEU A 133 11.00 -13.14 1.90
C LEU A 133 10.69 -12.53 0.53
N LEU A 134 10.50 -11.21 0.46
CA LEU A 134 10.35 -10.49 -0.81
C LEU A 134 11.68 -10.28 -1.55
N ARG A 135 12.81 -10.78 -1.00
CA ARG A 135 14.16 -10.62 -1.56
C ARG A 135 14.49 -9.17 -1.90
N TYR A 136 14.15 -8.27 -1.02
CA TYR A 136 14.31 -6.83 -1.22
C TYR A 136 15.73 -6.45 -1.66
N HIS A 137 16.77 -7.11 -1.12
CA HIS A 137 18.17 -6.86 -1.44
C HIS A 137 18.52 -7.09 -2.92
N GLU A 138 17.78 -7.97 -3.63
CA GLU A 138 17.97 -8.20 -5.08
C GLU A 138 17.36 -7.08 -5.91
N HIS A 139 16.30 -6.45 -5.43
CA HIS A 139 15.53 -5.44 -6.16
C HIS A 139 15.89 -4.02 -5.76
N ASN A 140 16.17 -3.80 -4.49
CA ASN A 140 16.56 -2.51 -3.92
C ASN A 140 15.57 -1.37 -4.25
N TRP A 141 14.28 -1.65 -4.19
CA TRP A 141 13.22 -0.67 -4.47
C TRP A 141 13.26 0.52 -3.54
N ILE A 142 12.70 1.62 -3.99
CA ILE A 142 12.25 2.68 -3.10
C ILE A 142 11.02 2.17 -2.35
N ILE A 143 10.98 2.38 -1.04
CA ILE A 143 9.88 1.97 -0.17
C ILE A 143 9.01 3.18 0.19
N CYS A 144 7.71 3.04 -0.01
CA CYS A 144 6.70 4.01 0.40
C CYS A 144 5.92 3.45 1.59
N VAL A 145 5.95 4.15 2.71
CA VAL A 145 5.34 3.70 3.98
C VAL A 145 4.81 4.87 4.79
N ASP A 146 3.95 4.59 5.78
CA ASP A 146 3.57 5.58 6.78
C ASP A 146 4.69 5.82 7.81
N LEU A 147 4.52 6.87 8.63
CA LEU A 147 5.51 7.24 9.66
C LEU A 147 5.74 6.14 10.71
N LYS A 148 4.73 5.35 11.01
CA LYS A 148 4.84 4.27 11.97
C LYS A 148 5.72 3.14 11.43
N MET A 149 5.50 2.77 10.16
CA MET A 149 6.26 1.74 9.49
C MET A 149 7.74 2.14 9.30
N VAL A 150 8.02 3.45 9.09
CA VAL A 150 9.41 3.94 9.05
C VAL A 150 10.18 3.58 10.32
N ASN A 151 9.56 3.70 11.50
CA ASN A 151 10.22 3.36 12.76
C ASN A 151 10.63 1.88 12.79
N PHE A 152 9.79 0.97 12.29
CA PHE A 152 10.14 -0.45 12.22
C PHE A 152 11.25 -0.72 11.22
N LEU A 153 11.18 -0.12 10.01
CA LEU A 153 12.18 -0.29 8.96
C LEU A 153 13.57 0.24 9.38
N LEU A 154 13.59 1.30 10.17
CA LEU A 154 14.82 1.94 10.63
C LEU A 154 15.24 1.54 12.06
N GLY A 155 14.56 0.53 12.64
CA GLY A 155 14.89 0.03 13.98
C GLY A 155 14.69 1.04 15.11
N GLN A 156 13.87 2.09 14.88
CA GLN A 156 13.62 3.13 15.87
C GLN A 156 12.63 2.69 16.94
N GLN A 157 12.82 3.18 18.16
CA GLN A 157 11.86 3.03 19.23
C GLN A 157 10.53 3.69 18.85
N HIS A 158 9.45 2.93 18.98
CA HIS A 158 8.10 3.41 18.76
C HIS A 158 7.53 4.10 20.01
N GLY A 159 6.64 5.08 19.82
CA GLY A 159 5.92 5.79 20.89
C GLY A 159 6.53 7.17 21.22
N PHE A 160 6.33 7.60 22.48
CA PHE A 160 6.76 8.92 22.96
C PHE A 160 8.27 8.97 23.24
N THR A 161 9.06 9.12 22.20
CA THR A 161 10.52 9.17 22.28
C THR A 161 11.04 10.61 22.34
N LYS A 162 12.25 10.80 22.89
CA LYS A 162 12.87 12.12 22.93
C LYS A 162 13.26 12.61 21.54
N PHE A 163 13.81 11.73 20.70
CA PHE A 163 14.30 12.04 19.35
C PHE A 163 13.56 11.22 18.28
N PRO A 164 12.29 11.57 17.96
CA PRO A 164 11.45 10.78 17.06
C PRO A 164 11.85 10.91 15.59
N CYS A 165 12.59 11.94 15.21
CA CYS A 165 12.99 12.15 13.83
C CYS A 165 14.12 11.21 13.42
N TYR A 166 14.00 10.56 12.27
CA TYR A 166 15.06 9.72 11.72
C TYR A 166 16.08 10.51 10.89
N LEU A 167 15.79 11.78 10.58
CA LEU A 167 16.67 12.67 9.82
C LEU A 167 17.55 13.52 10.73
N CYS A 168 17.03 13.94 11.89
CA CYS A 168 17.72 14.85 12.78
C CYS A 168 17.45 14.52 14.25
N MET A 169 18.18 15.18 15.13
CA MET A 169 18.08 15.07 16.59
C MET A 169 17.06 16.06 17.17
N TRP A 170 15.92 16.24 16.49
CA TRP A 170 14.82 17.06 17.00
C TRP A 170 14.35 16.52 18.35
N ASP A 171 14.40 17.37 19.38
CA ASP A 171 14.04 17.01 20.75
C ASP A 171 12.56 17.32 21.01
N SER A 172 11.73 16.30 21.06
CA SER A 172 10.29 16.42 21.32
C SER A 172 9.94 17.00 22.68
N ARG A 173 10.89 17.05 23.62
CA ARG A 173 10.71 17.55 25.00
C ARG A 173 11.14 19.00 25.17
N ALA A 174 11.98 19.54 24.28
CA ALA A 174 12.47 20.92 24.32
C ALA A 174 11.42 21.90 23.76
N ARG A 175 10.24 21.97 24.39
CA ARG A 175 9.09 22.75 23.90
C ARG A 175 9.36 24.24 23.77
N ASP A 176 10.21 24.79 24.60
CA ASP A 176 10.69 26.17 24.59
C ASP A 176 11.47 26.51 23.30
N LYS A 177 12.14 25.52 22.73
CA LYS A 177 12.98 25.66 21.53
C LYS A 177 12.25 25.40 20.21
N HIS A 178 11.08 24.78 20.23
CA HIS A 178 10.39 24.37 19.00
C HIS A 178 10.04 25.53 18.08
N TRP A 179 9.86 26.73 18.62
CA TRP A 179 9.49 27.93 17.86
C TRP A 179 10.68 28.86 17.54
N THR A 180 11.81 28.64 18.21
CA THR A 180 13.00 29.49 18.10
C THR A 180 14.16 28.81 17.39
N GLN A 181 14.29 27.49 17.55
CA GLN A 181 15.35 26.69 16.94
C GLN A 181 14.82 26.01 15.68
N MET A 182 15.17 26.53 14.51
CA MET A 182 14.75 25.96 13.22
C MET A 182 15.66 24.81 12.78
N GLU A 183 16.93 24.84 13.15
CA GLU A 183 17.92 23.84 12.76
C GLU A 183 18.27 22.93 13.93
N TRP A 184 18.20 21.63 13.67
CA TRP A 184 18.56 20.59 14.61
C TRP A 184 19.70 19.74 14.03
N PRO A 185 20.63 19.23 14.87
CA PRO A 185 21.73 18.41 14.40
C PRO A 185 21.22 17.25 13.53
N ILE A 186 21.87 17.02 12.40
CA ILE A 186 21.54 15.89 11.51
C ILE A 186 21.88 14.59 12.25
N ARG A 187 21.02 13.60 12.13
CA ARG A 187 21.32 12.26 12.60
C ARG A 187 22.22 11.56 11.58
N GLU A 188 23.46 11.35 11.94
CA GLU A 188 24.47 10.77 11.03
C GLU A 188 24.23 9.27 10.83
N THR A 189 24.05 8.52 11.90
CA THR A 189 23.89 7.07 11.90
C THR A 189 22.59 6.61 12.56
N LEU A 190 22.15 5.40 12.20
CA LEU A 190 20.97 4.71 12.74
C LEU A 190 21.38 3.33 13.27
N GLU A 191 22.51 3.25 13.98
CA GLU A 191 23.00 2.00 14.55
C GLU A 191 22.30 1.67 15.87
N ALA A 192 22.12 0.37 16.15
CA ALA A 192 21.55 -0.09 17.41
C ALA A 192 22.33 0.45 18.63
N GLY A 193 21.59 0.95 19.61
CA GLY A 193 22.18 1.59 20.80
C GLY A 193 22.35 3.10 20.73
N MET A 194 22.25 3.71 19.55
CA MET A 194 22.16 5.17 19.41
C MET A 194 20.83 5.70 19.98
N PRO A 195 20.72 7.01 20.31
CA PRO A 195 19.51 7.57 20.90
C PRO A 195 18.25 7.25 20.11
N ASN A 196 17.33 6.51 20.74
CA ASN A 196 16.07 6.02 20.18
C ASN A 196 16.21 5.00 19.04
N ILE A 197 17.35 4.33 18.88
CA ILE A 197 17.55 3.22 17.95
C ILE A 197 17.68 1.93 18.75
N LEU A 198 16.77 0.98 18.53
CA LEU A 198 16.74 -0.32 19.23
C LEU A 198 17.36 -1.44 18.41
N HIS A 199 17.23 -1.36 17.08
CA HIS A 199 17.68 -2.37 16.13
C HIS A 199 18.41 -1.71 14.96
N ASP A 200 19.25 -2.47 14.29
CA ASP A 200 19.86 -1.99 13.05
C ASP A 200 18.79 -1.83 11.95
N PRO A 201 18.95 -0.85 11.06
CA PRO A 201 18.01 -0.62 9.97
C PRO A 201 17.87 -1.85 9.07
N ILE A 202 16.64 -2.21 8.72
CA ILE A 202 16.34 -3.27 7.74
C ILE A 202 16.64 -2.78 6.32
N VAL A 203 16.40 -1.49 6.07
CA VAL A 203 16.61 -0.84 4.77
C VAL A 203 17.35 0.50 4.97
N SER A 204 18.06 0.93 3.94
CA SER A 204 18.77 2.20 3.99
C SER A 204 17.79 3.38 4.01
N ARG A 205 18.12 4.43 4.80
CA ARG A 205 17.30 5.62 4.99
C ARG A 205 16.95 6.35 3.68
N ASP A 206 17.87 6.37 2.72
CA ASP A 206 17.71 6.99 1.41
C ASP A 206 16.70 6.27 0.50
N LYS A 207 16.35 5.04 0.85
CA LYS A 207 15.36 4.25 0.12
C LYS A 207 13.92 4.44 0.60
N ILE A 208 13.71 5.24 1.66
CA ILE A 208 12.39 5.45 2.24
C ILE A 208 11.80 6.77 1.77
N ILE A 209 10.60 6.72 1.19
CA ILE A 209 9.80 7.90 0.85
C ILE A 209 8.53 7.91 1.70
N PHE A 210 8.27 9.06 2.32
CA PHE A 210 6.98 9.29 2.98
C PHE A 210 5.86 9.49 1.98
N PRO A 211 4.66 8.97 2.25
CA PRO A 211 3.50 9.29 1.45
C PRO A 211 3.11 10.76 1.65
N PRO A 212 3.23 11.62 0.62
CA PRO A 212 2.93 13.05 0.73
C PRO A 212 1.49 13.32 1.20
N LEU A 213 0.58 12.41 0.87
CA LEU A 213 -0.83 12.52 1.24
C LEU A 213 -1.03 12.44 2.77
N HIS A 214 -0.33 11.54 3.47
CA HIS A 214 -0.43 11.41 4.92
C HIS A 214 0.06 12.68 5.63
N ILE A 215 1.20 13.22 5.19
CA ILE A 215 1.74 14.48 5.73
C ILE A 215 0.74 15.62 5.50
N LYS A 216 0.22 15.77 4.29
CA LYS A 216 -0.77 16.82 3.96
C LYS A 216 -2.05 16.67 4.78
N LEU A 217 -2.56 15.45 4.96
CA LEU A 217 -3.77 15.21 5.76
C LEU A 217 -3.56 15.52 7.24
N ASP A 218 -2.40 15.17 7.81
CA ASP A 218 -2.10 15.46 9.20
C ASP A 218 -1.88 16.96 9.43
N LEU A 219 -1.19 17.65 8.53
CA LEU A 219 -1.06 19.10 8.56
C LEU A 219 -2.44 19.79 8.46
N MET A 220 -3.27 19.36 7.51
CA MET A 220 -4.64 19.89 7.35
C MET A 220 -5.50 19.67 8.59
N LYS A 221 -5.40 18.48 9.18
CA LYS A 221 -6.10 18.14 10.43
C LYS A 221 -5.69 19.05 11.58
N GLN A 222 -4.38 19.33 11.74
CA GLN A 222 -3.90 20.25 12.79
C GLN A 222 -4.34 21.69 12.49
N PHE A 223 -4.29 22.11 11.23
CA PHE A 223 -4.79 23.40 10.80
C PHE A 223 -6.27 23.61 11.14
N VAL A 224 -7.12 22.64 10.76
CA VAL A 224 -8.56 22.70 11.08
C VAL A 224 -8.82 22.74 12.58
N LYS A 225 -8.04 21.99 13.39
CA LYS A 225 -8.15 22.01 14.85
C LYS A 225 -7.73 23.34 15.49
N ALA A 226 -6.85 24.08 14.84
CA ALA A 226 -6.40 25.40 15.32
C ALA A 226 -7.37 26.53 14.96
N LEU A 227 -8.35 26.31 14.07
CA LEU A 227 -9.39 27.28 13.74
C LEU A 227 -10.42 27.39 14.84
N SER A 228 -10.98 28.58 15.02
CA SER A 228 -12.13 28.76 15.94
C SER A 228 -13.33 27.94 15.46
N SER A 229 -13.96 27.20 16.37
CA SER A 229 -15.14 26.38 16.08
C SER A 229 -16.34 27.17 15.58
N ASP A 230 -16.43 28.47 15.95
CA ASP A 230 -17.53 29.36 15.63
C ASP A 230 -17.32 30.16 14.35
N GLY A 231 -16.19 29.96 13.65
CA GLY A 231 -15.84 30.67 12.44
C GLY A 231 -16.31 29.99 11.16
N GLU A 232 -16.70 30.76 10.14
CA GLU A 232 -17.05 30.25 8.81
C GLU A 232 -15.90 29.46 8.16
N CYS A 233 -14.64 29.85 8.42
CA CYS A 233 -13.45 29.13 7.98
C CYS A 233 -13.39 27.68 8.51
N PHE A 234 -13.84 27.45 9.75
CA PHE A 234 -13.87 26.10 10.32
C PHE A 234 -14.83 25.21 9.54
N SER A 235 -16.07 25.66 9.33
CA SER A 235 -17.11 24.90 8.61
C SER A 235 -16.67 24.55 7.18
N THR A 236 -16.11 25.49 6.44
CA THR A 236 -15.65 25.29 5.07
C THR A 236 -14.45 24.35 5.02
N SER A 237 -13.44 24.56 5.87
CA SER A 237 -12.23 23.74 5.93
C SER A 237 -12.54 22.31 6.40
N PHE A 238 -13.46 22.14 7.34
CA PHE A 238 -13.92 20.83 7.82
C PHE A 238 -14.65 20.05 6.73
N LEU A 239 -15.51 20.71 5.94
CA LEU A 239 -16.18 20.08 4.79
C LEU A 239 -15.20 19.66 3.70
N LEU A 240 -14.18 20.46 3.40
CA LEU A 240 -13.12 20.11 2.46
C LEU A 240 -12.30 18.92 2.97
N PHE A 241 -11.97 18.91 4.25
CA PHE A 241 -11.28 17.79 4.89
C PHE A 241 -12.08 16.48 4.80
N LEU A 242 -13.38 16.51 5.11
CA LEU A 242 -14.27 15.35 4.97
C LEU A 242 -14.38 14.87 3.52
N ARG A 243 -14.42 15.78 2.54
CA ARG A 243 -14.40 15.43 1.11
C ARG A 243 -13.08 14.75 0.69
N CYS A 244 -11.94 15.20 1.22
CA CYS A 244 -10.66 14.55 0.99
C CYS A 244 -10.62 13.12 1.57
N LEU A 245 -11.17 12.90 2.76
CA LEU A 245 -11.28 11.58 3.39
C LEU A 245 -12.21 10.65 2.61
N SER A 246 -13.36 11.15 2.15
CA SER A 246 -14.33 10.34 1.39
C SER A 246 -13.82 9.90 0.02
N ARG A 247 -13.00 10.72 -0.64
CA ARG A 247 -12.32 10.35 -1.90
C ARG A 247 -11.26 9.27 -1.69
N ARG A 248 -10.60 9.26 -0.52
CA ARG A 248 -9.61 8.23 -0.15
C ARG A 248 -10.22 6.84 -0.05
N SER A 249 -11.43 6.72 0.51
CA SER A 249 -12.13 5.42 0.62
C SER A 249 -12.50 4.83 -0.76
N LYS A 250 -12.70 5.67 -1.77
CA LYS A 250 -13.01 5.22 -3.14
C LYS A 250 -11.79 4.84 -3.96
N GLN A 251 -10.61 5.43 -3.69
CA GLN A 251 -9.36 5.08 -4.41
C GLN A 251 -8.64 3.84 -3.87
N VAL A 252 -8.98 3.37 -2.69
CA VAL A 252 -8.42 2.15 -2.09
C VAL A 252 -9.26 0.92 -2.46
N CYS A 253 -10.48 1.12 -2.99
CA CYS A 253 -11.42 0.06 -3.38
C CYS A 253 -11.59 -0.11 -4.90
N SER A 254 -10.90 0.68 -5.73
CA SER A 254 -10.92 0.54 -7.21
C SER A 254 -9.64 -0.06 -7.74
#